data_f2a545655fdc1f85f2fb35d37e6f8c9c
#
_entry.id   f2a545655fdc1f85f2fb35d37e6f8c9c
#
_cell.length_a   1.000
_cell.length_b   1.000
_cell.length_c   1.000
_cell.angle_alpha   90.00
_cell.angle_beta   90.00
_cell.angle_gamma   90.00
#
_symmetry.space_group_name_H-M   'P 1'
#
loop_
_entity.id
_entity.type
_entity.pdbx_description
1 polymer ?
#
loop_
_entity_poly.entity_id
_entity_poly.type
_entity_poly.pdbx_seq_one_letter_code
_entity_poly.pdbx_strand_id
1 'polypeptide(L)'
;EVVHNHKQVVRASIVGPEVGEGKSLLNWFLSQEKNEINGFKDHLWNGITTLNFAKIAHGMIKSDTFSQNLQHLIPKDIVSKFTLLEYFKNYFDIDIKINEINSDKSVNRTLNTENIEFNNLLWMNAGYDHVPTIEENIKELAESDISKGILS
;
A
#
# COMPACT_ATOMS: atom_id res chain seq x y z
N GLU A 1 -4.18 -36.89 5.99
CA GLU A 1 -4.32 -35.43 5.76
C GLU A 1 -3.55 -34.73 6.83
N VAL A 2 -2.46 -34.07 6.45
CA VAL A 2 -1.73 -33.17 7.35
C VAL A 2 -2.58 -31.92 7.48
N VAL A 3 -3.32 -31.81 8.56
CA VAL A 3 -4.02 -30.56 8.91
C VAL A 3 -2.94 -29.58 9.33
N HIS A 4 -2.51 -28.74 8.40
CA HIS A 4 -1.64 -27.61 8.71
C HIS A 4 -2.46 -26.58 9.50
N ASN A 5 -2.31 -26.55 10.80
CA ASN A 5 -2.90 -25.54 11.70
C ASN A 5 -2.32 -24.13 11.51
N HIS A 6 -1.47 -23.93 10.50
CA HIS A 6 -0.75 -22.67 10.23
C HIS A 6 -1.17 -22.06 8.89
N LYS A 7 -2.47 -21.84 8.69
CA LYS A 7 -2.96 -21.11 7.53
C LYS A 7 -3.49 -19.77 7.99
N GLN A 8 -2.91 -18.69 7.51
CA GLN A 8 -3.40 -17.33 7.69
C GLN A 8 -3.88 -16.81 6.35
N VAL A 9 -5.10 -16.30 6.31
CA VAL A 9 -5.59 -15.51 5.17
C VAL A 9 -5.46 -14.04 5.52
N VAL A 10 -4.59 -13.33 4.81
CA VAL A 10 -4.42 -11.89 4.93
C VAL A 10 -4.94 -11.22 3.66
N ARG A 11 -5.77 -10.21 3.81
CA ARG A 11 -6.24 -9.34 2.73
C ARG A 11 -5.68 -7.94 2.91
N ALA A 12 -5.11 -7.39 1.85
CA ALA A 12 -4.67 -6.02 1.78
C ALA A 12 -5.02 -5.44 0.41
N SER A 13 -5.25 -4.14 0.35
CA SER A 13 -5.17 -3.41 -0.91
C SER A 13 -3.71 -3.00 -1.10
N ILE A 14 -3.11 -3.32 -2.23
CA ILE A 14 -1.66 -3.20 -2.40
C ILE A 14 -1.34 -2.26 -3.56
N VAL A 15 -0.34 -1.39 -3.34
CA VAL A 15 0.26 -0.54 -4.36
C VAL A 15 1.77 -0.75 -4.37
N GLY A 16 2.35 -0.72 -5.56
CA GLY A 16 3.80 -0.86 -5.71
C GLY A 16 4.18 -1.21 -7.14
N PRO A 17 5.48 -1.44 -7.37
CA PRO A 17 5.97 -1.81 -8.67
C PRO A 17 5.47 -3.19 -9.10
N GLU A 18 5.25 -3.34 -10.38
CA GLU A 18 4.96 -4.61 -11.05
C GLU A 18 6.10 -5.00 -11.98
N VAL A 19 6.31 -6.31 -12.10
CA VAL A 19 7.20 -6.89 -13.11
C VAL A 19 6.40 -7.08 -14.41
N GLY A 20 6.94 -6.63 -15.54
CA GLY A 20 6.32 -6.75 -16.87
C GLY A 20 5.59 -5.48 -17.33
N GLU A 21 4.45 -5.62 -18.01
CA GLU A 21 3.75 -4.52 -18.69
C GLU A 21 3.12 -3.45 -17.75
N GLY A 22 3.35 -3.53 -16.46
CA GLY A 22 3.09 -2.49 -15.46
C GLY A 22 1.70 -1.85 -15.50
N LYS A 23 0.65 -2.59 -15.07
CA LYS A 23 -0.72 -2.08 -14.96
C LYS A 23 -1.04 -1.49 -13.59
N SER A 24 -0.08 -1.53 -12.64
CA SER A 24 -0.29 -0.97 -11.30
C SER A 24 -0.44 0.56 -11.34
N LEU A 25 -1.10 1.10 -10.33
CA LEU A 25 -1.29 2.55 -10.23
C LEU A 25 0.06 3.30 -10.18
N LEU A 26 1.05 2.73 -9.49
CA LEU A 26 2.38 3.34 -9.41
C LEU A 26 3.08 3.32 -10.77
N ASN A 27 3.14 2.17 -11.46
CA ASN A 27 3.76 2.09 -12.77
C ASN A 27 3.05 3.01 -13.79
N TRP A 28 1.72 3.03 -13.76
CA TRP A 28 0.95 3.95 -14.57
C TRP A 28 1.33 5.41 -14.29
N PHE A 29 1.46 5.79 -13.00
CA PHE A 29 1.85 7.15 -12.62
C PHE A 29 3.25 7.50 -13.10
N LEU A 30 4.23 6.62 -12.89
CA LEU A 30 5.63 6.83 -13.30
C LEU A 30 5.80 6.88 -14.82
N SER A 31 4.90 6.25 -15.60
CA SER A 31 4.93 6.27 -17.06
C SER A 31 4.21 7.48 -17.69
N GLN A 32 3.72 8.44 -16.87
CA GLN A 32 3.02 9.59 -17.42
C GLN A 32 3.98 10.55 -18.13
N GLU A 33 3.82 10.69 -19.43
CA GLU A 33 4.52 11.70 -20.26
C GLU A 33 3.77 13.05 -20.32
N LYS A 34 2.56 13.10 -19.76
CA LYS A 34 1.72 14.30 -19.75
C LYS A 34 2.16 15.26 -18.64
N ASN A 35 2.07 16.55 -18.92
CA ASN A 35 2.36 17.58 -17.92
C ASN A 35 1.28 17.68 -16.82
N GLU A 36 0.11 17.06 -17.01
CA GLU A 36 -0.99 17.08 -16.04
C GLU A 36 -1.84 15.81 -16.10
N ILE A 37 -2.35 15.41 -14.93
CA ILE A 37 -3.28 14.31 -14.73
C ILE A 37 -4.39 14.71 -13.76
N ASN A 38 -5.45 13.89 -13.68
CA ASN A 38 -6.51 14.07 -12.71
C ASN A 38 -6.37 13.13 -11.52
N GLY A 39 -6.51 13.68 -10.30
CA GLY A 39 -6.60 12.96 -9.05
C GLY A 39 -8.02 13.07 -8.46
N PHE A 40 -8.65 11.94 -8.17
CA PHE A 40 -10.01 11.92 -7.63
C PHE A 40 -10.00 12.03 -6.11
N LYS A 41 -10.64 13.07 -5.54
CA LYS A 41 -10.73 13.28 -4.09
C LYS A 41 -11.82 12.41 -3.43
N ASP A 42 -12.74 11.90 -4.21
CA ASP A 42 -13.86 11.05 -3.78
C ASP A 42 -13.61 9.53 -3.99
N HIS A 43 -12.38 9.16 -4.39
CA HIS A 43 -11.93 7.77 -4.42
C HIS A 43 -11.05 7.49 -3.21
N LEU A 44 -11.61 6.79 -2.21
CA LEU A 44 -10.93 6.51 -0.95
C LEU A 44 -10.20 5.18 -0.96
N TRP A 45 -9.03 5.14 -0.30
CA TRP A 45 -8.16 3.99 -0.23
C TRP A 45 -7.36 3.96 1.08
N ASN A 46 -7.10 2.76 1.64
CA ASN A 46 -6.25 2.54 2.80
C ASN A 46 -5.44 1.23 2.67
N GLY A 47 -4.75 1.08 1.58
CA GLY A 47 -3.89 -0.07 1.38
C GLY A 47 -2.45 0.18 1.84
N ILE A 48 -1.59 -0.76 1.53
CA ILE A 48 -0.18 -0.80 1.89
C ILE A 48 0.68 -0.96 0.64
N THR A 49 2.00 -0.81 0.77
CA THR A 49 2.90 -1.07 -0.35
C THR A 49 3.29 -2.55 -0.46
N THR A 50 3.78 -2.95 -1.63
CA THR A 50 4.37 -4.28 -1.84
C THR A 50 5.53 -4.54 -0.88
N LEU A 51 6.33 -3.52 -0.54
CA LEU A 51 7.41 -3.60 0.43
C LEU A 51 6.89 -3.89 1.84
N ASN A 52 5.86 -3.16 2.31
CA ASN A 52 5.26 -3.41 3.62
C ASN A 52 4.68 -4.81 3.70
N PHE A 53 3.97 -5.26 2.65
CA PHE A 53 3.41 -6.60 2.61
C PHE A 53 4.50 -7.68 2.75
N ALA A 54 5.62 -7.53 2.03
CA ALA A 54 6.76 -8.46 2.12
C ALA A 54 7.38 -8.48 3.53
N LYS A 55 7.59 -7.31 4.15
CA LYS A 55 8.11 -7.20 5.52
C LYS A 55 7.17 -7.85 6.54
N ILE A 56 5.86 -7.63 6.42
CA ILE A 56 4.87 -8.21 7.32
C ILE A 56 4.80 -9.73 7.14
N ALA A 57 4.79 -10.23 5.91
CA ALA A 57 4.83 -11.67 5.65
C ALA A 57 6.08 -12.32 6.24
N HIS A 58 7.25 -11.70 6.09
CA HIS A 58 8.50 -12.14 6.72
C HIS A 58 8.40 -12.12 8.25
N GLY A 59 7.85 -11.04 8.83
CA GLY A 59 7.65 -10.90 10.28
C GLY A 59 6.75 -12.00 10.85
N MET A 60 5.63 -12.29 10.16
CA MET A 60 4.72 -13.37 10.54
C MET A 60 5.42 -14.74 10.58
N ILE A 61 6.21 -15.06 9.56
CA ILE A 61 6.95 -16.32 9.49
C ILE A 61 7.98 -16.38 10.59
N LYS A 62 8.76 -15.31 10.78
CA LYS A 62 9.84 -15.26 11.77
C LYS A 62 9.35 -15.36 13.21
N SER A 63 8.20 -14.76 13.53
CA SER A 63 7.62 -14.76 14.89
C SER A 63 6.58 -15.85 15.11
N ASP A 64 6.35 -16.72 14.13
CA ASP A 64 5.30 -17.77 14.15
C ASP A 64 3.91 -17.21 14.54
N THR A 65 3.61 -16.01 14.02
CA THR A 65 2.39 -15.26 14.38
C THR A 65 1.30 -15.51 13.34
N PHE A 66 0.36 -16.38 13.69
CA PHE A 66 -0.77 -16.73 12.85
C PHE A 66 -2.08 -16.66 13.63
N SER A 67 -3.17 -16.35 12.91
CA SER A 67 -4.54 -16.39 13.41
C SER A 67 -5.35 -17.31 12.49
N GLN A 68 -6.32 -18.01 13.03
CA GLN A 68 -7.21 -18.85 12.22
C GLN A 68 -8.25 -18.04 11.43
N ASN A 69 -8.37 -16.74 11.72
CA ASN A 69 -9.35 -15.85 11.12
C ASN A 69 -8.78 -15.08 9.95
N LEU A 70 -9.64 -14.67 9.02
CA LEU A 70 -9.29 -13.70 8.00
C LEU A 70 -8.87 -12.37 8.66
N GLN A 71 -7.69 -11.88 8.29
CA GLN A 71 -7.17 -10.60 8.74
C GLN A 71 -7.10 -9.61 7.58
N HIS A 72 -7.73 -8.46 7.74
CA HIS A 72 -7.46 -7.30 6.88
C HIS A 72 -6.28 -6.53 7.45
N LEU A 73 -5.28 -6.33 6.60
CA LEU A 73 -4.08 -5.57 6.93
C LEU A 73 -4.27 -4.14 6.42
N ILE A 74 -4.25 -3.20 7.35
CA ILE A 74 -4.51 -1.78 7.07
C ILE A 74 -3.43 -0.88 7.68
N PRO A 75 -3.14 0.27 7.06
CA PRO A 75 -2.32 1.33 7.63
C PRO A 75 -3.14 2.15 8.65
N LYS A 76 -2.52 3.21 9.17
CA LYS A 76 -3.11 4.07 10.19
C LYS A 76 -4.25 4.96 9.68
N ASP A 77 -4.23 5.32 8.41
CA ASP A 77 -5.08 6.35 7.81
C ASP A 77 -5.77 5.91 6.51
N ILE A 78 -6.61 6.78 6.01
CA ILE A 78 -7.33 6.66 4.73
C ILE A 78 -6.98 7.91 3.91
N VAL A 79 -6.67 7.73 2.63
CA VAL A 79 -6.41 8.85 1.73
C VAL A 79 -7.30 8.79 0.48
N SER A 80 -7.43 9.90 -0.20
CA SER A 80 -8.00 9.95 -1.53
C SER A 80 -6.99 9.49 -2.60
N LYS A 81 -7.49 9.13 -3.78
CA LYS A 81 -6.59 8.87 -4.93
C LYS A 81 -5.77 10.12 -5.28
N PHE A 82 -6.36 11.32 -5.17
CA PHE A 82 -5.62 12.57 -5.34
C PHE A 82 -4.42 12.66 -4.38
N THR A 83 -4.67 12.48 -3.09
CA THR A 83 -3.61 12.52 -2.06
C THR A 83 -2.53 11.46 -2.29
N LEU A 84 -2.93 10.25 -2.67
CA LEU A 84 -1.98 9.17 -2.98
C LEU A 84 -1.07 9.52 -4.17
N LEU A 85 -1.61 10.15 -5.21
CA LEU A 85 -0.83 10.60 -6.37
C LEU A 85 0.10 11.76 -6.00
N GLU A 86 -0.30 12.67 -5.09
CA GLU A 86 0.58 13.72 -4.56
C GLU A 86 1.77 13.11 -3.78
N TYR A 87 1.55 12.03 -3.01
CA TYR A 87 2.65 11.31 -2.36
C TYR A 87 3.61 10.70 -3.39
N PHE A 88 3.09 10.07 -4.45
CA PHE A 88 3.95 9.56 -5.52
C PHE A 88 4.76 10.68 -6.18
N LYS A 89 4.12 11.81 -6.52
CA LYS A 89 4.79 12.98 -7.09
C LYS A 89 5.95 13.43 -6.21
N ASN A 90 5.72 13.58 -4.91
CA ASN A 90 6.70 14.13 -3.97
C ASN A 90 7.86 13.16 -3.71
N TYR A 91 7.58 11.86 -3.52
CA TYR A 91 8.61 10.90 -3.12
C TYR A 91 9.35 10.23 -4.27
N PHE A 92 8.75 10.20 -5.47
CA PHE A 92 9.44 9.73 -6.68
C PHE A 92 9.98 10.86 -7.56
N ASP A 93 9.87 12.12 -7.08
CA ASP A 93 10.42 13.32 -7.75
C ASP A 93 9.92 13.50 -9.19
N ILE A 94 8.63 13.36 -9.40
CA ILE A 94 7.99 13.47 -10.72
C ILE A 94 7.39 14.86 -10.89
N ASP A 95 7.87 15.64 -11.85
CA ASP A 95 7.33 16.97 -12.17
C ASP A 95 6.06 16.86 -13.02
N ILE A 96 4.92 16.70 -12.35
CA ILE A 96 3.60 16.63 -12.98
C ILE A 96 2.58 17.42 -12.18
N LYS A 97 1.66 18.10 -12.86
CA LYS A 97 0.54 18.77 -12.20
C LYS A 97 -0.60 17.76 -11.98
N ILE A 98 -1.11 17.69 -10.76
CA ILE A 98 -2.25 16.84 -10.42
C ILE A 98 -3.46 17.74 -10.15
N ASN A 99 -4.49 17.63 -10.98
CA ASN A 99 -5.73 18.39 -10.81
C ASN A 99 -6.65 17.63 -9.84
N GLU A 100 -7.03 18.28 -8.75
CA GLU A 100 -8.02 17.72 -7.81
C GLU A 100 -9.43 17.83 -8.40
N ILE A 101 -10.06 16.68 -8.63
CA ILE A 101 -11.41 16.62 -9.19
C ILE A 101 -12.30 15.62 -8.43
N ASN A 102 -13.61 15.76 -8.59
CA ASN A 102 -14.55 14.68 -8.26
C ASN A 102 -14.77 13.79 -9.49
N SER A 103 -15.05 12.52 -9.26
CA SER A 103 -15.51 11.61 -10.31
C SER A 103 -17.04 11.68 -10.46
N ASP A 104 -17.56 11.16 -11.56
CA ASP A 104 -19.02 11.01 -11.76
C ASP A 104 -19.64 10.06 -10.73
N LYS A 105 -18.83 9.14 -10.18
CA LYS A 105 -19.23 8.16 -9.19
C LYS A 105 -18.12 7.96 -8.16
N SER A 106 -18.39 8.32 -6.91
CA SER A 106 -17.48 8.10 -5.81
C SER A 106 -17.15 6.60 -5.61
N VAL A 107 -15.91 6.30 -5.23
CA VAL A 107 -15.46 4.94 -5.00
C VAL A 107 -14.81 4.84 -3.63
N ASN A 108 -15.32 3.92 -2.81
CA ASN A 108 -14.70 3.59 -1.53
C ASN A 108 -14.09 2.18 -1.60
N ARG A 109 -12.77 2.10 -1.53
CA ARG A 109 -11.98 0.86 -1.52
C ARG A 109 -11.25 0.65 -0.20
N THR A 110 -11.78 1.22 0.88
CA THR A 110 -11.20 1.05 2.21
C THR A 110 -11.52 -0.34 2.76
N LEU A 111 -10.57 -0.90 3.48
CA LEU A 111 -10.73 -2.11 4.27
C LEU A 111 -10.88 -1.72 5.74
N ASN A 112 -11.72 -2.44 6.45
CA ASN A 112 -11.81 -2.38 7.90
C ASN A 112 -11.30 -3.68 8.50
N THR A 113 -10.69 -3.62 9.67
CA THR A 113 -10.32 -4.82 10.44
C THR A 113 -11.13 -4.88 11.73
N GLU A 114 -11.64 -6.06 12.06
CA GLU A 114 -12.32 -6.32 13.33
C GLU A 114 -11.30 -6.57 14.45
N ASN A 115 -10.08 -6.99 14.09
CA ASN A 115 -9.00 -7.26 15.04
C ASN A 115 -7.85 -6.27 14.85
N ILE A 116 -8.04 -5.08 15.42
CA ILE A 116 -7.03 -4.01 15.34
C ILE A 116 -5.75 -4.35 16.12
N GLU A 117 -5.87 -5.08 17.23
CA GLU A 117 -4.71 -5.49 18.02
C GLU A 117 -3.81 -6.45 17.24
N PHE A 118 -4.41 -7.39 16.51
CA PHE A 118 -3.65 -8.30 15.65
C PHE A 118 -3.05 -7.57 14.45
N ASN A 119 -3.77 -6.60 13.86
CA ASN A 119 -3.18 -5.73 12.83
C ASN A 119 -1.93 -5.01 13.36
N ASN A 120 -2.01 -4.39 14.54
CA ASN A 120 -0.87 -3.70 15.15
C ASN A 120 0.29 -4.66 15.42
N LEU A 121 0.01 -5.87 15.94
CA LEU A 121 1.02 -6.89 16.18
C LEU A 121 1.76 -7.29 14.91
N LEU A 122 1.06 -7.42 13.78
CA LEU A 122 1.67 -7.74 12.49
C LEU A 122 2.66 -6.66 12.03
N TRP A 123 2.31 -5.38 12.20
CA TRP A 123 3.21 -4.27 11.90
C TRP A 123 4.44 -4.26 12.82
N MET A 124 4.25 -4.46 14.12
CA MET A 124 5.36 -4.53 15.08
C MET A 124 6.31 -5.71 14.79
N ASN A 125 5.77 -6.89 14.46
CA ASN A 125 6.58 -8.05 14.09
C ASN A 125 7.37 -7.85 12.79
N ALA A 126 6.90 -6.95 11.92
CA ALA A 126 7.62 -6.53 10.71
C ALA A 126 8.74 -5.50 10.98
N GLY A 127 8.89 -5.05 12.23
CA GLY A 127 9.94 -4.11 12.67
C GLY A 127 9.50 -2.63 12.68
N TYR A 128 8.21 -2.35 12.65
CA TYR A 128 7.70 -0.99 12.78
C TYR A 128 7.40 -0.66 14.25
N ASP A 129 7.70 0.56 14.69
CA ASP A 129 7.42 1.03 16.06
C ASP A 129 5.95 1.40 16.25
N HIS A 130 5.23 1.65 15.18
CA HIS A 130 3.79 1.96 15.13
C HIS A 130 3.20 1.51 13.79
N VAL A 131 1.88 1.50 13.68
CA VAL A 131 1.22 1.29 12.38
C VAL A 131 1.45 2.55 11.52
N PRO A 132 2.18 2.45 10.38
CA PRO A 132 2.51 3.62 9.59
C PRO A 132 1.29 4.23 8.89
N THR A 133 1.39 5.51 8.58
CA THR A 133 0.50 6.19 7.63
C THR A 133 0.80 5.74 6.19
N ILE A 134 -0.12 6.03 5.28
CA ILE A 134 0.09 5.77 3.85
C ILE A 134 1.27 6.60 3.32
N GLU A 135 1.40 7.83 3.79
CA GLU A 135 2.53 8.69 3.42
C GLU A 135 3.88 8.07 3.81
N GLU A 136 4.02 7.62 5.06
CA GLU A 136 5.23 6.92 5.55
C GLU A 136 5.53 5.67 4.73
N ASN A 137 4.51 4.90 4.36
CA ASN A 137 4.65 3.70 3.54
C ASN A 137 5.13 4.01 2.12
N ILE A 138 4.62 5.07 1.50
CA ILE A 138 5.04 5.49 0.15
C ILE A 138 6.47 6.05 0.18
N LYS A 139 6.81 6.84 1.20
CA LYS A 139 8.16 7.34 1.41
C LYS A 139 9.15 6.18 1.54
N GLU A 140 8.86 5.21 2.39
CA GLU A 140 9.71 4.03 2.60
C GLU A 140 9.91 3.23 1.29
N LEU A 141 8.83 3.06 0.50
CA LEU A 141 8.92 2.39 -0.80
C LEU A 141 9.84 3.16 -1.74
N ALA A 142 9.70 4.49 -1.85
CA ALA A 142 10.48 5.32 -2.74
C ALA A 142 11.98 5.33 -2.38
N GLU A 143 12.31 5.28 -1.09
CA GLU A 143 13.69 5.23 -0.58
C GLU A 143 14.33 3.84 -0.68
N SER A 144 13.55 2.80 -0.96
CA SER A 144 14.01 1.41 -1.03
C SER A 144 14.78 1.10 -2.33
N ASP A 145 15.63 0.05 -2.28
CA ASP A 145 16.35 -0.43 -3.47
C ASP A 145 15.42 -1.01 -4.54
N ILE A 146 14.20 -1.40 -4.16
CA ILE A 146 13.16 -1.87 -5.08
C ILE A 146 12.77 -0.75 -6.06
N SER A 147 12.65 0.48 -5.58
CA SER A 147 12.30 1.64 -6.43
C SER A 147 13.42 2.04 -7.38
N LYS A 148 14.68 1.89 -6.98
CA LYS A 148 15.85 2.21 -7.83
C LYS A 148 15.93 1.34 -9.08
N GLY A 149 15.49 0.08 -9.00
CA GLY A 149 15.41 -0.82 -10.15
C GLY A 149 14.25 -0.54 -11.11
N ILE A 150 13.31 0.35 -10.75
CA ILE A 150 12.16 0.72 -11.58
C ILE A 150 12.44 2.01 -12.36
N LEU A 151 13.24 2.90 -11.76
CA LEU A 151 13.62 4.19 -12.35
C LEU A 151 14.88 4.11 -13.22
N SER A 152 15.53 2.94 -13.29
CA SER A 152 16.68 2.64 -14.17
C SER A 152 16.24 1.95 -15.45
#